data_abf1b811dbeed6e1118c9f77ebcc4421
#
_entry.id   abf1b811dbeed6e1118c9f77ebcc4421
#
_cell.length_a   1.000
_cell.length_b   1.000
_cell.length_c   1.000
_cell.angle_alpha   90.00
_cell.angle_beta   90.00
_cell.angle_gamma   90.00
#
_symmetry.space_group_name_H-M   'P 1'
#
loop_
_entity.id
_entity.type
_entity.pdbx_description
1 polymer ?
#
loop_
_entity_poly.entity_id
_entity_poly.type
_entity_poly.pdbx_seq_one_letter_code
_entity_poly.pdbx_strand_id
1 'polypeptide(L)'
;METTVARAVRHIAIPKIDREEENPWATVATPAVLKDAREHFADHCSQCHANDGSGKTEMGQYLYPRAPDMRLPATQNLTDGELYYIIRNGVPLTGMPAWGEPNTPQDDESWQLVLFIRHLPKLTAEEIKDMEHYNPVGEMEREDEKEHEEAPKAGNPSGKSAPEHHHH
;
A
#
# COMPACT_ATOMS: atom_id res chain seq x y z
N MET A 1 -9.35 25.70 3.15
CA MET A 1 -8.48 26.45 4.05
C MET A 1 -7.54 25.52 4.84
N GLU A 2 -8.06 24.49 5.51
CA GLU A 2 -7.28 23.53 6.33
C GLU A 2 -6.20 22.77 5.56
N THR A 3 -6.50 22.29 4.36
CA THR A 3 -5.52 21.58 3.50
C THR A 3 -4.33 22.48 3.13
N THR A 4 -4.56 23.76 2.96
CA THR A 4 -3.49 24.74 2.66
C THR A 4 -2.60 24.97 3.86
N VAL A 5 -3.19 25.08 5.06
CA VAL A 5 -2.46 25.22 6.32
C VAL A 5 -1.65 23.95 6.60
N ALA A 6 -2.24 22.77 6.48
CA ALA A 6 -1.55 21.49 6.67
C ALA A 6 -0.34 21.35 5.73
N ARG A 7 -0.46 21.76 4.47
CA ARG A 7 0.65 21.76 3.50
C ARG A 7 1.75 22.75 3.90
N ALA A 8 1.38 23.95 4.34
CA ALA A 8 2.35 24.95 4.78
C ALA A 8 3.09 24.49 6.04
N VAL A 9 2.37 23.95 7.03
CA VAL A 9 2.96 23.40 8.25
C VAL A 9 3.92 22.26 7.92
N ARG A 10 3.53 21.32 7.06
CA ARG A 10 4.40 20.23 6.62
C ARG A 10 5.69 20.76 5.99
N HIS A 11 5.59 21.74 5.08
CA HIS A 11 6.76 22.32 4.43
C HIS A 11 7.71 23.01 5.41
N ILE A 12 7.17 23.64 6.45
CA ILE A 12 7.98 24.28 7.51
C ILE A 12 8.57 23.23 8.46
N ALA A 13 7.84 22.14 8.71
CA ALA A 13 8.25 21.11 9.66
C ALA A 13 9.38 20.22 9.12
N ILE A 14 9.51 20.08 7.78
CA ILE A 14 10.61 19.30 7.19
C ILE A 14 11.89 20.13 7.22
N PRO A 15 12.96 19.66 7.88
CA PRO A 15 14.24 20.37 7.90
C PRO A 15 14.79 20.62 6.49
N LYS A 16 15.48 21.72 6.31
CA LYS A 16 16.03 22.07 4.99
C LYS A 16 17.00 21.00 4.46
N ILE A 17 17.80 20.41 5.35
CA ILE A 17 18.76 19.38 4.98
C ILE A 17 18.07 18.14 4.41
N ASP A 18 16.97 17.72 5.02
CA ASP A 18 16.21 16.56 4.53
C ASP A 18 15.51 16.86 3.20
N ARG A 19 15.05 18.10 2.99
CA ARG A 19 14.44 18.51 1.70
C ARG A 19 15.42 18.50 0.54
N GLU A 20 16.70 18.74 0.80
CA GLU A 20 17.76 18.80 -0.20
C GLU A 20 18.44 17.43 -0.40
N GLU A 21 18.04 16.41 0.36
CA GLU A 21 18.57 15.06 0.23
C GLU A 21 18.13 14.43 -1.09
N GLU A 22 19.09 13.87 -1.82
CA GLU A 22 18.85 13.19 -3.09
C GLU A 22 18.61 11.71 -2.85
N ASN A 23 17.71 11.11 -3.62
CA ASN A 23 17.43 9.70 -3.54
C ASN A 23 18.64 8.89 -4.05
N PRO A 24 19.33 8.11 -3.20
CA PRO A 24 20.51 7.34 -3.60
C PRO A 24 20.15 6.24 -4.61
N TRP A 25 18.88 5.82 -4.67
CA TRP A 25 18.40 4.79 -5.58
C TRP A 25 17.99 5.34 -6.95
N ALA A 26 17.92 6.66 -7.15
CA ALA A 26 17.46 7.27 -8.40
C ALA A 26 18.29 6.86 -9.63
N THR A 27 19.59 6.63 -9.45
CA THR A 27 20.52 6.25 -10.52
C THR A 27 20.72 4.75 -10.69
N VAL A 28 20.32 3.95 -9.70
CA VAL A 28 20.50 2.49 -9.65
C VAL A 28 19.17 1.73 -9.67
N ALA A 29 18.07 2.44 -9.88
CA ALA A 29 16.75 1.85 -9.97
C ALA A 29 16.66 0.83 -11.12
N THR A 30 16.50 -0.43 -10.76
CA THR A 30 16.24 -1.52 -11.71
C THR A 30 14.76 -1.87 -11.71
N PRO A 31 14.25 -2.58 -12.74
CA PRO A 31 12.89 -3.10 -12.70
C PRO A 31 12.59 -3.97 -11.46
N ALA A 32 13.59 -4.69 -10.94
CA ALA A 32 13.45 -5.49 -9.72
C ALA A 32 13.24 -4.59 -8.50
N VAL A 33 14.06 -3.57 -8.30
CA VAL A 33 13.91 -2.59 -7.20
C VAL A 33 12.54 -1.91 -7.24
N LEU A 34 12.10 -1.52 -8.44
CA LEU A 34 10.77 -0.89 -8.59
C LEU A 34 9.64 -1.89 -8.28
N LYS A 35 9.82 -3.17 -8.63
CA LYS A 35 8.87 -4.24 -8.31
C LYS A 35 8.80 -4.45 -6.79
N ASP A 36 9.94 -4.57 -6.11
CA ASP A 36 9.99 -4.75 -4.66
C ASP A 36 9.35 -3.57 -3.92
N ALA A 37 9.62 -2.33 -4.35
CA ALA A 37 8.99 -1.13 -3.81
C ALA A 37 7.47 -1.10 -4.05
N ARG A 38 7.00 -1.60 -5.19
CA ARG A 38 5.59 -1.73 -5.53
C ARG A 38 4.88 -2.72 -4.61
N GLU A 39 5.50 -3.87 -4.36
CA GLU A 39 4.98 -4.91 -3.46
C GLU A 39 4.90 -4.38 -2.02
N HIS A 40 5.95 -3.72 -1.55
CA HIS A 40 5.98 -3.06 -0.24
C HIS A 40 4.87 -1.99 -0.11
N PHE A 41 4.68 -1.16 -1.15
CA PHE A 41 3.59 -0.18 -1.17
C PHE A 41 2.22 -0.85 -1.11
N ALA A 42 2.02 -1.95 -1.84
CA ALA A 42 0.76 -2.69 -1.85
C ALA A 42 0.45 -3.29 -0.47
N ASP A 43 1.44 -3.82 0.22
CA ASP A 43 1.25 -4.42 1.55
C ASP A 43 0.98 -3.38 2.64
N HIS A 44 1.72 -2.28 2.68
CA HIS A 44 1.69 -1.36 3.81
C HIS A 44 0.93 -0.06 3.57
N CYS A 45 0.92 0.46 2.35
CA CYS A 45 0.43 1.80 2.04
C CYS A 45 -0.96 1.80 1.39
N SER A 46 -1.30 0.73 0.66
CA SER A 46 -2.50 0.66 -0.16
C SER A 46 -3.79 0.80 0.63
N GLN A 47 -3.83 0.39 1.89
CA GLN A 47 -5.01 0.50 2.76
C GLN A 47 -5.55 1.94 2.84
N CYS A 48 -4.64 2.91 2.89
CA CYS A 48 -5.01 4.33 2.92
C CYS A 48 -4.90 4.98 1.54
N HIS A 49 -3.87 4.61 0.76
CA HIS A 49 -3.52 5.31 -0.46
C HIS A 49 -4.09 4.67 -1.73
N ALA A 50 -4.68 3.49 -1.67
CA ALA A 50 -5.05 2.61 -2.78
C ALA A 50 -3.82 2.16 -3.61
N ASN A 51 -3.91 1.04 -4.32
CA ASN A 51 -2.82 0.54 -5.17
C ASN A 51 -2.40 1.55 -6.25
N ASP A 52 -3.35 2.33 -6.76
CA ASP A 52 -3.10 3.37 -7.77
C ASP A 52 -2.62 4.71 -7.18
N GLY A 53 -2.47 4.81 -5.86
CA GLY A 53 -2.06 6.03 -5.17
C GLY A 53 -3.13 7.13 -5.10
N SER A 54 -4.39 6.83 -5.44
CA SER A 54 -5.48 7.83 -5.49
C SER A 54 -6.01 8.27 -4.13
N GLY A 55 -5.71 7.53 -3.05
CA GLY A 55 -6.30 7.73 -1.74
C GLY A 55 -7.79 7.39 -1.64
N LYS A 56 -8.36 6.74 -2.66
CA LYS A 56 -9.79 6.40 -2.75
C LYS A 56 -10.08 5.04 -2.13
N THR A 57 -9.65 4.85 -0.90
CA THR A 57 -10.03 3.69 -0.08
C THR A 57 -11.06 4.10 0.94
N GLU A 58 -11.73 3.13 1.55
CA GLU A 58 -12.64 3.41 2.65
C GLU A 58 -11.88 4.11 3.78
N MET A 59 -10.75 3.57 4.23
CA MET A 59 -9.92 4.18 5.26
C MET A 59 -9.40 5.57 4.85
N GLY A 60 -8.81 5.70 3.68
CA GLY A 60 -8.19 6.94 3.21
C GLY A 60 -9.15 8.11 3.10
N GLN A 61 -10.43 7.85 2.78
CA GLN A 61 -11.46 8.88 2.66
C GLN A 61 -11.99 9.38 4.01
N TYR A 62 -11.93 8.55 5.05
CA TYR A 62 -12.36 8.92 6.41
C TYR A 62 -11.26 9.55 7.27
N LEU A 63 -10.00 9.51 6.82
CA LEU A 63 -8.92 10.22 7.48
C LEU A 63 -9.10 11.74 7.42
N TYR A 64 -8.55 12.43 8.41
CA TYR A 64 -8.50 13.90 8.42
C TYR A 64 -7.07 14.38 8.68
N PRO A 65 -6.48 15.12 7.72
CA PRO A 65 -6.92 15.26 6.32
C PRO A 65 -6.98 13.90 5.60
N ARG A 66 -7.78 13.83 4.53
CA ARG A 66 -7.88 12.62 3.70
C ARG A 66 -6.53 12.24 3.10
N ALA A 67 -6.32 10.95 2.86
CA ALA A 67 -5.17 10.48 2.11
C ALA A 67 -5.10 11.20 0.74
N PRO A 68 -3.95 11.77 0.39
CA PRO A 68 -3.82 12.53 -0.86
C PRO A 68 -3.82 11.60 -2.08
N ASP A 69 -4.28 12.12 -3.23
CA ASP A 69 -3.96 11.51 -4.51
C ASP A 69 -2.49 11.82 -4.85
N MET A 70 -1.65 10.81 -4.69
CA MET A 70 -0.19 10.96 -4.83
C MET A 70 0.27 11.10 -6.29
N ARG A 71 -0.61 10.87 -7.26
CA ARG A 71 -0.32 11.07 -8.69
C ARG A 71 -0.34 12.53 -9.09
N LEU A 72 -0.94 13.38 -8.27
CA LEU A 72 -1.15 14.79 -8.57
C LEU A 72 0.06 15.68 -8.19
N PRO A 73 0.16 16.87 -8.79
CA PRO A 73 1.25 17.81 -8.56
C PRO A 73 1.50 18.14 -7.09
N ALA A 74 0.47 18.07 -6.23
CA ALA A 74 0.61 18.33 -4.81
C ALA A 74 1.57 17.36 -4.08
N THR A 75 1.73 16.16 -4.61
CA THR A 75 2.72 15.16 -4.15
C THR A 75 3.91 15.12 -5.09
N GLN A 76 3.66 15.08 -6.41
CA GLN A 76 4.73 14.90 -7.39
C GLN A 76 5.73 16.07 -7.46
N ASN A 77 5.35 17.27 -7.00
CA ASN A 77 6.25 18.44 -6.91
C ASN A 77 7.07 18.52 -5.59
N LEU A 78 6.83 17.60 -4.65
CA LEU A 78 7.72 17.49 -3.48
C LEU A 78 9.08 16.97 -3.94
N THR A 79 10.14 17.35 -3.23
CA THR A 79 11.46 16.75 -3.48
C THR A 79 11.49 15.29 -3.03
N ASP A 80 12.48 14.53 -3.45
CA ASP A 80 12.62 13.14 -3.01
C ASP A 80 12.91 13.07 -1.50
N GLY A 81 13.73 13.99 -0.98
CA GLY A 81 13.97 14.12 0.45
C GLY A 81 12.72 14.48 1.25
N GLU A 82 11.82 15.34 0.71
CA GLU A 82 10.53 15.62 1.36
C GLU A 82 9.64 14.37 1.42
N LEU A 83 9.58 13.58 0.36
CA LEU A 83 8.82 12.32 0.33
C LEU A 83 9.40 11.30 1.30
N TYR A 84 10.71 11.12 1.28
CA TYR A 84 11.42 10.26 2.21
C TYR A 84 11.16 10.65 3.67
N TYR A 85 11.29 11.95 4.00
CA TYR A 85 11.01 12.44 5.34
C TYR A 85 9.59 12.14 5.80
N ILE A 86 8.60 12.33 4.90
CA ILE A 86 7.19 12.07 5.18
C ILE A 86 6.95 10.59 5.45
N ILE A 87 7.51 9.70 4.66
CA ILE A 87 7.38 8.25 4.85
C ILE A 87 8.00 7.87 6.20
N ARG A 88 9.23 8.28 6.41
CA ARG A 88 10.01 7.90 7.58
C ARG A 88 9.42 8.40 8.90
N ASN A 89 8.97 9.65 8.94
CA ASN A 89 8.54 10.31 10.17
C ASN A 89 7.02 10.39 10.33
N GLY A 90 6.27 10.02 9.30
CA GLY A 90 4.84 10.24 9.24
C GLY A 90 4.48 11.74 9.17
N VAL A 91 3.20 12.03 9.34
CA VAL A 91 2.70 13.41 9.39
C VAL A 91 1.96 13.63 10.70
N PRO A 92 2.52 14.41 11.64
CA PRO A 92 1.91 14.66 12.93
C PRO A 92 0.47 15.17 12.83
N LEU A 93 -0.39 14.73 13.73
CA LEU A 93 -1.81 15.11 13.80
C LEU A 93 -2.63 14.65 12.57
N THR A 94 -2.15 13.64 11.85
CA THR A 94 -2.89 13.00 10.75
C THR A 94 -2.91 11.48 10.93
N GLY A 95 -3.60 10.77 10.02
CA GLY A 95 -3.59 9.31 10.00
C GLY A 95 -2.34 8.69 9.35
N MET A 96 -1.38 9.47 8.88
CA MET A 96 -0.15 8.94 8.28
C MET A 96 0.89 8.63 9.38
N PRO A 97 1.12 7.34 9.71
CA PRO A 97 2.11 6.97 10.72
C PRO A 97 3.55 7.10 10.20
N ALA A 98 4.51 7.03 11.09
CA ALA A 98 5.92 6.88 10.75
C ALA A 98 6.20 5.42 10.36
N TRP A 99 6.91 5.22 9.26
CA TRP A 99 7.30 3.90 8.75
C TRP A 99 8.82 3.64 8.88
N GLY A 100 9.61 4.68 9.14
CA GLY A 100 11.05 4.54 9.34
C GLY A 100 11.38 3.84 10.65
N GLU A 101 12.39 2.99 10.64
CA GLU A 101 12.90 2.36 11.84
C GLU A 101 13.68 3.35 12.71
N PRO A 102 13.44 3.37 14.04
CA PRO A 102 14.22 4.18 14.96
C PRO A 102 15.71 3.82 14.90
N ASN A 103 16.56 4.85 14.84
CA ASN A 103 18.04 4.70 14.84
C ASN A 103 18.65 4.05 13.59
N THR A 104 17.89 3.88 12.51
CA THR A 104 18.44 3.46 11.22
C THR A 104 18.78 4.72 10.42
N PRO A 105 20.07 5.06 10.22
CA PRO A 105 20.45 6.32 9.55
C PRO A 105 20.13 6.30 8.05
N GLN A 106 20.09 5.13 7.43
CA GLN A 106 19.64 4.94 6.06
C GLN A 106 18.50 3.93 6.06
N ASP A 107 17.39 4.33 5.47
CA ASP A 107 16.20 3.52 5.30
C ASP A 107 15.98 3.34 3.80
N ASP A 108 16.63 2.30 3.25
CA ASP A 108 16.60 2.01 1.82
C ASP A 108 15.20 1.72 1.33
N GLU A 109 14.36 1.08 2.13
CA GLU A 109 12.97 0.77 1.79
C GLU A 109 12.15 2.04 1.59
N SER A 110 12.28 3.02 2.48
CA SER A 110 11.62 4.31 2.31
C SER A 110 12.11 5.05 1.05
N TRP A 111 13.40 4.98 0.71
CA TRP A 111 13.92 5.54 -0.53
C TRP A 111 13.40 4.83 -1.79
N GLN A 112 13.27 3.52 -1.74
CA GLN A 112 12.68 2.74 -2.82
C GLN A 112 11.19 3.04 -2.99
N LEU A 113 10.45 3.25 -1.88
CA LEU A 113 9.06 3.73 -1.93
C LEU A 113 8.95 5.09 -2.61
N VAL A 114 9.91 6.00 -2.43
CA VAL A 114 9.96 7.28 -3.17
C VAL A 114 10.02 7.04 -4.66
N LEU A 115 10.84 6.08 -5.14
CA LEU A 115 10.87 5.72 -6.57
C LEU A 115 9.52 5.24 -7.06
N PHE A 116 8.85 4.40 -6.29
CA PHE A 116 7.53 3.91 -6.66
C PHE A 116 6.49 5.04 -6.68
N ILE A 117 6.50 5.96 -5.72
CA ILE A 117 5.62 7.14 -5.73
C ILE A 117 5.84 7.98 -7.00
N ARG A 118 7.08 8.13 -7.47
CA ARG A 118 7.38 8.78 -8.75
C ARG A 118 6.84 8.02 -9.97
N HIS A 119 6.70 6.71 -9.85
CA HIS A 119 6.15 5.84 -10.90
C HIS A 119 4.61 5.88 -10.95
N LEU A 120 3.91 6.17 -9.86
CA LEU A 120 2.44 6.13 -9.76
C LEU A 120 1.69 6.80 -10.93
N PRO A 121 2.10 7.98 -11.45
CA PRO A 121 1.41 8.58 -12.60
C PRO A 121 1.49 7.79 -13.89
N LYS A 122 2.38 6.80 -13.97
CA LYS A 122 2.65 5.96 -15.16
C LYS A 122 2.24 4.50 -14.94
N LEU A 123 1.66 4.20 -13.77
CA LEU A 123 1.29 2.84 -13.37
C LEU A 123 0.27 2.24 -14.34
N THR A 124 0.54 1.04 -14.80
CA THR A 124 -0.35 0.32 -15.72
C THR A 124 -1.45 -0.44 -14.98
N ALA A 125 -2.53 -0.78 -15.69
CA ALA A 125 -3.60 -1.59 -15.11
C ALA A 125 -3.12 -3.00 -14.71
N GLU A 126 -2.12 -3.54 -15.41
CA GLU A 126 -1.53 -4.84 -15.10
C GLU A 126 -0.74 -4.77 -13.78
N GLU A 127 0.05 -3.72 -13.59
CA GLU A 127 0.78 -3.50 -12.33
C GLU A 127 -0.18 -3.32 -11.15
N ILE A 128 -1.27 -2.57 -11.32
CA ILE A 128 -2.29 -2.40 -10.27
C ILE A 128 -2.91 -3.75 -9.89
N LYS A 129 -3.23 -4.58 -10.88
CA LYS A 129 -3.81 -5.90 -10.65
C LYS A 129 -2.82 -6.84 -9.95
N ASP A 130 -1.54 -6.79 -10.31
CA ASP A 130 -0.50 -7.56 -9.64
C ASP A 130 -0.37 -7.18 -8.16
N MET A 131 -0.53 -5.90 -7.85
CA MET A 131 -0.48 -5.38 -6.48
C MET A 131 -1.59 -5.94 -5.56
N GLU A 132 -2.73 -6.34 -6.12
CA GLU A 132 -3.84 -6.91 -5.35
C GLU A 132 -3.42 -8.17 -4.57
N HIS A 133 -2.46 -8.93 -5.08
CA HIS A 133 -1.92 -10.12 -4.41
C HIS A 133 -1.11 -9.83 -3.14
N TYR A 134 -0.64 -8.60 -2.99
CA TYR A 134 0.19 -8.17 -1.85
C TYR A 134 -0.61 -7.32 -0.86
N ASN A 135 -1.86 -7.03 -1.14
CA ASN A 135 -2.69 -6.27 -0.21
C ASN A 135 -2.92 -7.06 1.09
N PRO A 136 -2.93 -6.40 2.25
CA PRO A 136 -3.22 -7.06 3.51
C PRO A 136 -4.59 -7.74 3.47
N VAL A 137 -4.61 -9.03 3.71
CA VAL A 137 -5.85 -9.81 3.82
C VAL A 137 -6.52 -9.48 5.15
N GLY A 138 -7.80 -9.13 5.13
CA GLY A 138 -8.58 -8.88 6.34
C GLY A 138 -8.63 -10.11 7.26
N GLU A 139 -8.82 -9.89 8.57
CA GLU A 139 -8.91 -11.02 9.53
C GLU A 139 -10.04 -11.98 9.16
N MET A 140 -11.19 -11.48 8.70
CA MET A 140 -12.32 -12.31 8.25
C MET A 140 -11.99 -13.17 7.03
N GLU A 141 -11.26 -12.62 6.04
CA GLU A 141 -10.84 -13.37 4.86
C GLU A 141 -9.83 -14.46 5.22
N ARG A 142 -8.94 -14.21 6.20
CA ARG A 142 -8.01 -15.22 6.71
C ARG A 142 -8.71 -16.35 7.50
N GLU A 143 -9.81 -16.04 8.16
CA GLU A 143 -10.62 -17.06 8.85
C GLU A 143 -11.38 -17.93 7.83
N ASP A 144 -11.97 -17.33 6.80
CA ASP A 144 -12.63 -18.04 5.72
C ASP A 144 -11.68 -18.96 4.94
N GLU A 145 -10.46 -18.52 4.64
CA GLU A 145 -9.44 -19.35 3.99
C GLU A 145 -9.04 -20.56 4.86
N LYS A 146 -8.88 -20.37 6.19
CA LYS A 146 -8.57 -21.46 7.11
C LYS A 146 -9.70 -22.47 7.24
N GLU A 147 -10.96 -22.02 7.27
CA GLU A 147 -12.11 -22.92 7.30
C GLU A 147 -12.22 -23.74 6.01
N HIS A 148 -11.88 -23.13 4.86
CA HIS A 148 -11.86 -23.87 3.57
C HIS A 148 -10.70 -24.86 3.45
N GLU A 149 -9.55 -24.59 4.08
CA GLU A 149 -8.40 -25.50 4.07
C GLU A 149 -8.57 -26.67 5.05
N GLU A 150 -9.26 -26.45 6.17
CA GLU A 150 -9.56 -27.48 7.17
C GLU A 150 -10.79 -28.32 6.86
N ALA A 151 -11.62 -27.93 5.88
CA ALA A 151 -12.80 -28.69 5.50
C ALA A 151 -12.39 -30.09 4.93
N PRO A 152 -12.81 -31.21 5.55
CA PRO A 152 -12.45 -32.53 5.06
C PRO A 152 -13.03 -32.72 3.66
N LYS A 153 -12.19 -33.06 2.68
CA LYS A 153 -12.63 -33.42 1.32
C LYS A 153 -13.69 -34.52 1.44
N ALA A 154 -14.95 -34.14 1.28
CA ALA A 154 -16.08 -35.07 1.32
C ALA A 154 -15.83 -36.18 0.28
N GLY A 155 -15.56 -37.37 0.78
CA GLY A 155 -15.41 -38.57 -0.03
C GLY A 155 -16.71 -38.83 -0.82
N ASN A 156 -16.57 -39.00 -2.10
CA ASN A 156 -17.63 -39.33 -3.02
C ASN A 156 -18.31 -40.66 -2.56
N PRO A 157 -19.60 -40.67 -2.18
CA PRO A 157 -20.30 -41.93 -1.87
C PRO A 157 -20.71 -42.58 -3.18
N SER A 158 -19.85 -43.47 -3.69
CA SER A 158 -20.23 -44.38 -4.75
C SER A 158 -21.18 -45.44 -4.18
N GLY A 159 -22.38 -45.48 -4.75
CA GLY A 159 -23.15 -46.71 -4.95
C GLY A 159 -23.90 -47.27 -3.75
N LYS A 160 -25.22 -47.04 -3.71
CA LYS A 160 -26.18 -48.08 -3.30
C LYS A 160 -27.44 -47.98 -4.17
N SER A 161 -27.70 -49.10 -4.82
CA SER A 161 -28.85 -49.44 -5.64
C SER A 161 -30.19 -49.22 -4.93
N ALA A 162 -31.19 -48.77 -5.70
CA ALA A 162 -32.58 -48.64 -5.30
C ALA A 162 -33.24 -50.06 -5.12
N PRO A 163 -34.15 -50.23 -4.16
CA PRO A 163 -35.01 -51.38 -4.11
C PRO A 163 -36.27 -51.16 -5.00
N GLU A 164 -36.58 -52.17 -5.79
CA GLU A 164 -37.81 -52.28 -6.58
C GLU A 164 -39.03 -52.33 -5.65
N HIS A 165 -40.04 -51.52 -5.92
CA HIS A 165 -41.37 -51.66 -5.34
C HIS A 165 -42.23 -52.51 -6.27
N HIS A 166 -42.59 -53.74 -5.83
CA HIS A 166 -43.67 -54.51 -6.38
C HIS A 166 -45.03 -54.01 -5.88
N HIS A 167 -45.94 -53.77 -6.83
CA HIS A 167 -47.35 -53.55 -6.56
C HIS A 167 -48.03 -54.86 -6.22
N HIS A 168 -48.85 -54.86 -5.17
CA HIS A 168 -50.15 -55.60 -5.05
C HIS A 168 -51.16 -54.69 -4.37
#